data_c63db1b05fe39608a9b423e734fffc85
#
_entry.id   c63db1b05fe39608a9b423e734fffc85
#
_cell.length_a   1.000
_cell.length_b   1.000
_cell.length_c   1.000
_cell.angle_alpha   90.00
_cell.angle_beta   90.00
_cell.angle_gamma   90.00
#
_symmetry.space_group_name_H-M   'P 1'
#
loop_
_entity.id
_entity.type
_entity.pdbx_description
1 polymer ?
#
loop_
_entity_poly.entity_id
_entity_poly.type
_entity_poly.pdbx_seq_one_letter_code
_entity_poly.pdbx_strand_id
1 'polypeptide(L)'
;MSRFAHFLAIDWSGAKGARHKGIALALADLGDGPPRLLRRDAPWSREDVLVLLRDDLPPDTMVGMDLGIALPFADCGAFFPGWEHSPPHAKALWALIDDLCADDPHLEAGGALRHRELARYFRHGGAHEGDRFHAPDAASREGRFRVAEQAQRAMGCRPVSN
;
A
#
# COMPACT_ATOMS: atom_id res chain seq x y z
N MET A 1 -8.90 -21.22 -20.26
CA MET A 1 -10.01 -20.94 -19.32
C MET A 1 -9.48 -20.04 -18.23
N SER A 2 -10.21 -18.99 -17.82
CA SER A 2 -9.81 -18.15 -16.68
C SER A 2 -9.82 -19.00 -15.40
N ARG A 3 -8.82 -18.80 -14.54
CA ARG A 3 -8.77 -19.45 -13.23
C ARG A 3 -9.78 -18.87 -12.24
N PHE A 4 -10.24 -17.63 -12.50
CA PHE A 4 -11.13 -16.90 -11.62
C PHE A 4 -12.45 -16.61 -12.31
N ALA A 5 -13.55 -16.69 -11.56
CA ALA A 5 -14.90 -16.35 -12.01
C ALA A 5 -15.27 -14.90 -11.70
N HIS A 6 -14.65 -14.31 -10.67
CA HIS A 6 -14.96 -12.99 -10.16
C HIS A 6 -13.68 -12.13 -10.06
N PHE A 7 -13.82 -10.81 -10.20
CA PHE A 7 -12.73 -9.85 -10.14
C PHE A 7 -13.15 -8.65 -9.29
N LEU A 8 -12.51 -8.47 -8.14
CA LEU A 8 -12.73 -7.32 -7.26
C LEU A 8 -11.58 -6.33 -7.40
N ALA A 9 -11.87 -5.09 -7.77
CA ALA A 9 -10.93 -3.98 -7.73
C ALA A 9 -11.22 -3.10 -6.52
N ILE A 10 -10.19 -2.72 -5.78
CA ILE A 10 -10.26 -1.87 -4.59
C ILE A 10 -9.37 -0.66 -4.81
N ASP A 11 -9.97 0.53 -4.87
CA ASP A 11 -9.30 1.83 -4.76
C ASP A 11 -9.16 2.14 -3.27
N TRP A 12 -7.92 2.34 -2.81
CA TRP A 12 -7.59 2.42 -1.39
C TRP A 12 -7.30 3.84 -0.95
N SER A 13 -7.60 4.16 0.30
CA SER A 13 -7.27 5.45 0.90
C SER A 13 -6.37 5.32 2.12
N GLY A 14 -5.23 6.01 2.10
CA GLY A 14 -4.32 6.18 3.24
C GLY A 14 -4.73 7.28 4.22
N ALA A 15 -5.88 7.96 4.01
CA ALA A 15 -6.35 9.01 4.90
C ALA A 15 -6.63 8.49 6.32
N LYS A 16 -6.47 9.34 7.33
CA LYS A 16 -6.79 9.01 8.74
C LYS A 16 -8.30 8.97 8.96
N GLY A 17 -8.72 8.19 9.96
CA GLY A 17 -10.11 8.14 10.44
C GLY A 17 -10.80 6.80 10.18
N ALA A 18 -12.01 6.68 10.71
CA ALA A 18 -12.78 5.43 10.69
C ALA A 18 -13.39 5.11 9.32
N ARG A 19 -13.75 6.13 8.53
CA ARG A 19 -14.45 5.94 7.24
C ARG A 19 -13.90 6.86 6.18
N HIS A 20 -13.80 6.34 4.95
CA HIS A 20 -13.08 7.00 3.86
C HIS A 20 -13.91 7.10 2.59
N LYS A 21 -14.19 8.33 2.16
CA LYS A 21 -14.85 8.58 0.86
C LYS A 21 -14.00 8.15 -0.33
N GLY A 22 -12.68 8.06 -0.15
CA GLY A 22 -11.72 7.62 -1.17
C GLY A 22 -11.56 6.10 -1.26
N ILE A 23 -12.26 5.28 -0.44
CA ILE A 23 -12.29 3.84 -0.64
C ILE A 23 -13.47 3.49 -1.54
N ALA A 24 -13.19 2.86 -2.69
CA ALA A 24 -14.18 2.40 -3.63
C ALA A 24 -13.90 0.96 -4.07
N LEU A 25 -14.95 0.16 -4.21
CA LEU A 25 -14.86 -1.24 -4.60
C LEU A 25 -15.73 -1.49 -5.82
N ALA A 26 -15.18 -2.18 -6.82
CA ALA A 26 -15.91 -2.60 -8.02
C ALA A 26 -15.74 -4.10 -8.25
N LEU A 27 -16.85 -4.80 -8.47
CA LEU A 27 -16.90 -6.22 -8.75
C LEU A 27 -17.32 -6.45 -10.19
N ALA A 28 -16.63 -7.37 -10.88
CA ALA A 28 -16.98 -7.87 -12.19
C ALA A 28 -17.07 -9.40 -12.14
N ASP A 29 -18.01 -9.95 -12.92
CA ASP A 29 -18.17 -11.37 -13.11
C ASP A 29 -17.72 -11.76 -14.53
N LEU A 30 -17.08 -12.91 -14.69
CA LEU A 30 -16.55 -13.34 -16.00
C LEU A 30 -17.68 -13.52 -17.00
N GLY A 31 -17.67 -12.70 -18.06
CA GLY A 31 -18.67 -12.79 -19.14
C GLY A 31 -20.02 -12.12 -18.84
N ASP A 32 -20.16 -11.42 -17.72
CA ASP A 32 -21.42 -10.80 -17.29
C ASP A 32 -21.31 -9.25 -17.20
N GLY A 33 -21.26 -8.60 -18.35
CA GLY A 33 -21.39 -7.15 -18.46
C GLY A 33 -20.26 -6.33 -17.83
N PRO A 34 -20.49 -5.02 -17.59
CA PRO A 34 -19.49 -4.12 -17.02
C PRO A 34 -19.36 -4.29 -15.51
N PRO A 35 -18.18 -3.90 -14.92
CA PRO A 35 -18.00 -3.88 -13.49
C PRO A 35 -19.06 -3.03 -12.77
N ARG A 36 -19.52 -3.49 -11.61
CA ARG A 36 -20.49 -2.79 -10.77
C ARG A 36 -19.83 -2.28 -9.48
N LEU A 37 -20.11 -1.03 -9.11
CA LEU A 37 -19.68 -0.49 -7.82
C LEU A 37 -20.44 -1.16 -6.69
N LEU A 38 -19.71 -1.64 -5.69
CA LEU A 38 -20.27 -2.07 -4.42
C LEU A 38 -20.57 -0.83 -3.58
N ARG A 39 -21.83 -0.37 -3.62
CA ARG A 39 -22.27 0.82 -2.87
C ARG A 39 -22.74 0.46 -1.48
N ARG A 40 -22.53 1.40 -0.54
CA ARG A 40 -23.03 1.32 0.82
C ARG A 40 -23.71 2.64 1.18
N ASP A 41 -24.56 2.62 2.21
CA ASP A 41 -25.21 3.82 2.75
C ASP A 41 -24.21 4.78 3.40
N ALA A 42 -23.10 4.24 3.88
CA ALA A 42 -22.00 5.02 4.45
C ALA A 42 -20.68 4.72 3.68
N PRO A 43 -19.69 5.65 3.71
CA PRO A 43 -18.35 5.38 3.18
C PRO A 43 -17.74 4.13 3.81
N TRP A 44 -16.91 3.41 3.05
CA TRP A 44 -16.20 2.24 3.53
C TRP A 44 -15.25 2.58 4.68
N SER A 45 -15.18 1.70 5.67
CA SER A 45 -14.06 1.62 6.60
C SER A 45 -13.08 0.54 6.13
N ARG A 46 -11.86 0.52 6.68
CA ARG A 46 -10.89 -0.56 6.39
C ARG A 46 -11.35 -1.88 6.99
N GLU A 47 -12.00 -1.82 8.14
CA GLU A 47 -12.61 -2.98 8.79
C GLU A 47 -13.73 -3.58 7.94
N ASP A 48 -14.59 -2.74 7.34
CA ASP A 48 -15.63 -3.22 6.41
C ASP A 48 -15.01 -3.96 5.21
N VAL A 49 -13.92 -3.43 4.66
CA VAL A 49 -13.19 -4.08 3.55
C VAL A 49 -12.56 -5.39 4.01
N LEU A 50 -11.96 -5.42 5.20
CA LEU A 50 -11.38 -6.64 5.76
C LEU A 50 -12.43 -7.74 5.95
N VAL A 51 -13.61 -7.39 6.49
CA VAL A 51 -14.73 -8.34 6.64
C VAL A 51 -15.17 -8.87 5.28
N LEU A 52 -15.38 -7.99 4.29
CA LEU A 52 -15.72 -8.41 2.93
C LEU A 52 -14.68 -9.40 2.35
N LEU A 53 -13.39 -9.07 2.46
CA LEU A 53 -12.32 -9.90 1.92
C LEU A 53 -12.22 -11.27 2.59
N ARG A 54 -12.51 -11.36 3.88
CA ARG A 54 -12.39 -12.59 4.66
C ARG A 54 -13.64 -13.47 4.57
N ASP A 55 -14.83 -12.85 4.62
CA ASP A 55 -16.07 -13.57 4.93
C ASP A 55 -17.08 -13.55 3.76
N ASP A 56 -17.10 -12.50 2.93
CA ASP A 56 -18.22 -12.22 2.03
C ASP A 56 -17.86 -12.27 0.53
N LEU A 57 -16.60 -12.60 0.19
CA LEU A 57 -16.23 -12.73 -1.24
C LEU A 57 -16.79 -14.01 -1.85
N PRO A 58 -17.31 -13.96 -3.07
CA PRO A 58 -17.59 -15.17 -3.84
C PRO A 58 -16.34 -16.04 -3.97
N PRO A 59 -16.46 -17.37 -3.98
CA PRO A 59 -15.33 -18.24 -4.28
C PRO A 59 -14.73 -17.89 -5.66
N ASP A 60 -13.45 -18.23 -5.85
CA ASP A 60 -12.73 -17.98 -7.10
C ASP A 60 -12.67 -16.48 -7.51
N THR A 61 -12.62 -15.56 -6.52
CA THR A 61 -12.43 -14.12 -6.75
C THR A 61 -10.96 -13.76 -6.81
N MET A 62 -10.54 -13.08 -7.89
CA MET A 62 -9.27 -12.37 -7.94
C MET A 62 -9.44 -10.95 -7.37
N VAL A 63 -8.62 -10.57 -6.40
CA VAL A 63 -8.64 -9.24 -5.79
C VAL A 63 -7.44 -8.43 -6.26
N GLY A 64 -7.69 -7.22 -6.74
CA GLY A 64 -6.69 -6.21 -7.05
C GLY A 64 -6.86 -4.98 -6.15
N MET A 65 -5.75 -4.49 -5.59
CA MET A 65 -5.73 -3.26 -4.78
C MET A 65 -4.67 -2.31 -5.35
N ASP A 66 -4.95 -1.02 -5.35
CA ASP A 66 -4.05 0.04 -5.82
C ASP A 66 -3.04 0.49 -4.76
N LEU A 67 -2.65 -0.37 -3.86
CA LEU A 67 -1.65 -0.09 -2.85
C LEU A 67 -0.31 -0.76 -3.14
N GLY A 68 0.77 -0.09 -2.75
CA GLY A 68 2.10 -0.68 -2.79
C GLY A 68 2.28 -1.70 -1.66
N ILE A 69 2.42 -2.98 -2.04
CA ILE A 69 2.56 -4.10 -1.09
C ILE A 69 3.94 -4.16 -0.40
N ALA A 70 4.90 -3.38 -0.85
CA ALA A 70 6.25 -3.32 -0.28
C ALA A 70 6.91 -1.98 -0.56
N LEU A 71 7.97 -1.69 0.18
CA LEU A 71 8.87 -0.56 -0.01
C LEU A 71 9.96 -0.92 -1.04
N PRO A 72 10.72 0.07 -1.57
CA PRO A 72 11.90 -0.18 -2.37
C PRO A 72 12.91 -1.07 -1.63
N PHE A 73 13.43 -2.07 -2.34
CA PHE A 73 14.39 -3.04 -1.80
C PHE A 73 15.55 -3.31 -2.76
N ALA A 74 15.24 -3.52 -4.04
CA ALA A 74 16.20 -4.01 -5.03
C ALA A 74 17.35 -3.01 -5.32
N ASP A 75 17.14 -1.74 -5.09
CA ASP A 75 18.11 -0.67 -5.29
C ASP A 75 19.28 -0.72 -4.27
N CYS A 76 18.98 -1.07 -3.03
CA CYS A 76 19.94 -1.08 -1.93
C CYS A 76 20.08 -2.44 -1.22
N GLY A 77 19.32 -3.47 -1.66
CA GLY A 77 19.27 -4.77 -0.99
C GLY A 77 18.64 -4.75 0.41
N ALA A 78 17.97 -3.66 0.77
CA ALA A 78 17.31 -3.49 2.08
C ALA A 78 16.12 -2.54 1.98
N PHE A 79 15.06 -2.75 2.78
CA PHE A 79 13.96 -1.80 2.92
C PHE A 79 14.44 -0.51 3.61
N PHE A 80 15.26 -0.66 4.64
CA PHE A 80 15.82 0.43 5.45
C PHE A 80 17.35 0.34 5.45
N PRO A 81 18.05 0.86 4.41
CA PRO A 81 19.49 0.73 4.27
C PRO A 81 20.27 1.35 5.44
N GLY A 82 21.21 0.59 6.01
CA GLY A 82 22.01 1.00 7.14
C GLY A 82 21.32 0.87 8.51
N TRP A 83 20.15 0.26 8.56
CA TRP A 83 19.54 -0.21 9.80
C TRP A 83 19.72 -1.73 9.91
N GLU A 84 20.40 -2.19 10.98
CA GLU A 84 20.73 -3.61 11.17
C GLU A 84 19.51 -4.51 11.33
N HIS A 85 18.39 -3.94 11.82
CA HIS A 85 17.10 -4.65 11.96
C HIS A 85 16.18 -4.49 10.75
N SER A 86 16.70 -4.03 9.60
CA SER A 86 15.91 -3.93 8.38
C SER A 86 15.33 -5.30 8.00
N PRO A 87 14.01 -5.44 7.81
CA PRO A 87 13.41 -6.71 7.46
C PRO A 87 14.02 -7.33 6.20
N PRO A 88 14.30 -8.63 6.16
CA PRO A 88 14.96 -9.27 5.02
C PRO A 88 14.04 -9.54 3.83
N HIS A 89 12.73 -9.49 4.00
CA HIS A 89 11.72 -9.74 2.97
C HIS A 89 10.36 -9.12 3.32
N ALA A 90 9.46 -9.03 2.33
CA ALA A 90 8.17 -8.33 2.47
C ALA A 90 7.30 -8.83 3.63
N LYS A 91 7.24 -10.15 3.88
CA LYS A 91 6.44 -10.69 5.00
C LYS A 91 6.98 -10.25 6.36
N ALA A 92 8.30 -10.16 6.52
CA ALA A 92 8.90 -9.63 7.75
C ALA A 92 8.67 -8.11 7.88
N LEU A 93 8.67 -7.38 6.76
CA LEU A 93 8.28 -5.97 6.75
C LEU A 93 6.82 -5.79 7.21
N TRP A 94 5.90 -6.61 6.71
CA TRP A 94 4.49 -6.53 7.11
C TRP A 94 4.31 -6.84 8.59
N ALA A 95 4.98 -7.88 9.11
CA ALA A 95 4.93 -8.20 10.54
C ALA A 95 5.47 -7.06 11.41
N LEU A 96 6.58 -6.44 11.02
CA LEU A 96 7.12 -5.27 11.71
C LEU A 96 6.14 -4.10 11.75
N ILE A 97 5.50 -3.79 10.61
CA ILE A 97 4.50 -2.70 10.54
C ILE A 97 3.27 -3.03 11.38
N ASP A 98 2.81 -4.28 11.33
CA ASP A 98 1.67 -4.76 12.12
C ASP A 98 1.94 -4.62 13.64
N ASP A 99 3.11 -5.07 14.09
CA ASP A 99 3.53 -4.93 15.49
C ASP A 99 3.61 -3.45 15.93
N LEU A 100 4.20 -2.58 15.10
CA LEU A 100 4.34 -1.16 15.42
C LEU A 100 3.01 -0.39 15.39
N CYS A 101 2.03 -0.90 14.70
CA CYS A 101 0.71 -0.27 14.53
C CYS A 101 -0.41 -1.02 15.26
N ALA A 102 -0.09 -2.00 16.12
CA ALA A 102 -1.08 -2.83 16.81
C ALA A 102 -2.11 -2.02 17.62
N ASP A 103 -1.68 -0.89 18.17
CA ASP A 103 -2.54 0.03 18.94
C ASP A 103 -3.14 1.17 18.09
N ASP A 104 -2.85 1.21 16.78
CA ASP A 104 -3.40 2.25 15.91
C ASP A 104 -4.89 1.97 15.62
N PRO A 105 -5.76 2.99 15.73
CA PRO A 105 -7.18 2.81 15.44
C PRO A 105 -7.42 2.57 13.95
N HIS A 106 -8.51 1.90 13.62
CA HIS A 106 -9.04 1.81 12.26
C HIS A 106 -8.05 1.21 11.23
N LEU A 107 -7.23 0.26 11.63
CA LEU A 107 -6.21 -0.37 10.79
C LEU A 107 -5.31 0.68 10.11
N GLU A 108 -4.99 1.75 10.80
CA GLU A 108 -4.04 2.75 10.34
C GLU A 108 -2.60 2.24 10.51
N ALA A 109 -1.69 2.74 9.67
CA ALA A 109 -0.27 2.42 9.74
C ALA A 109 0.59 3.63 10.19
N GLY A 110 -0.03 4.59 10.88
CA GLY A 110 0.62 5.80 11.37
C GLY A 110 1.66 5.52 12.48
N GLY A 111 1.48 4.44 13.23
CA GLY A 111 2.39 3.97 14.28
C GLY A 111 3.80 3.75 13.80
N ALA A 112 3.97 3.22 12.60
CA ALA A 112 5.27 3.00 12.01
C ALA A 112 6.10 4.29 11.87
N LEU A 113 5.45 5.43 11.59
CA LEU A 113 6.13 6.74 11.47
C LEU A 113 6.49 7.35 12.84
N ARG A 114 5.99 6.81 13.96
CA ARG A 114 6.43 7.18 15.32
C ARG A 114 7.70 6.46 15.73
N HIS A 115 8.04 5.36 15.06
CA HIS A 115 9.27 4.65 15.30
C HIS A 115 10.46 5.48 14.78
N ARG A 116 11.38 5.85 15.69
CA ARG A 116 12.47 6.80 15.44
C ARG A 116 13.29 6.45 14.20
N GLU A 117 13.63 5.16 14.01
CA GLU A 117 14.45 4.75 12.88
C GLU A 117 13.65 4.73 11.57
N LEU A 118 12.39 4.24 11.57
CA LEU A 118 11.56 4.20 10.37
C LEU A 118 11.24 5.61 9.84
N ALA A 119 10.94 6.56 10.72
CA ALA A 119 10.65 7.94 10.35
C ALA A 119 11.73 8.58 9.47
N ARG A 120 12.97 8.11 9.57
CA ARG A 120 14.10 8.61 8.78
C ARG A 120 13.99 8.35 7.28
N TYR A 121 13.22 7.33 6.88
CA TYR A 121 13.08 6.89 5.48
C TYR A 121 11.82 7.41 4.79
N PHE A 122 10.98 8.14 5.50
CA PHE A 122 9.70 8.59 4.97
C PHE A 122 9.59 10.12 4.94
N ARG A 123 8.66 10.57 4.07
CA ARG A 123 8.15 11.94 4.13
C ARG A 123 6.90 11.95 5.00
N HIS A 124 6.83 12.83 5.99
CA HIS A 124 5.72 12.93 6.93
C HIS A 124 5.51 14.38 7.41
N GLY A 125 4.35 14.66 8.03
CA GLY A 125 4.11 15.89 8.77
C GLY A 125 4.37 17.20 8.02
N GLY A 126 3.61 17.52 6.98
CA GLY A 126 3.74 18.80 6.27
C GLY A 126 4.95 18.88 5.34
N ALA A 127 5.27 17.79 4.67
CA ALA A 127 6.41 17.62 3.76
C ALA A 127 7.79 17.57 4.44
N HIS A 128 7.84 17.28 5.74
CA HIS A 128 9.10 16.98 6.40
C HIS A 128 9.65 15.64 5.90
N GLU A 129 10.90 15.64 5.43
CA GLU A 129 11.60 14.46 4.92
C GLU A 129 12.58 13.96 5.98
N GLY A 130 12.56 12.66 6.26
CA GLY A 130 13.59 12.03 7.08
C GLY A 130 14.96 12.11 6.39
N ASP A 131 16.02 12.07 7.19
CA ASP A 131 17.40 12.23 6.70
C ASP A 131 17.88 11.09 5.77
N ARG A 132 17.13 9.99 5.68
CA ARG A 132 17.36 8.85 4.80
C ARG A 132 16.25 8.64 3.77
N PHE A 133 15.41 9.65 3.55
CA PHE A 133 14.31 9.57 2.58
C PHE A 133 14.82 9.44 1.14
N HIS A 134 15.87 10.15 0.79
CA HIS A 134 16.45 10.12 -0.56
C HIS A 134 17.28 8.86 -0.80
N ALA A 135 17.29 8.41 -2.06
CA ALA A 135 18.24 7.37 -2.48
C ALA A 135 19.68 7.89 -2.32
N PRO A 136 20.62 7.04 -1.86
CA PRO A 136 21.99 7.46 -1.60
C PRO A 136 22.69 8.15 -2.79
N ASP A 137 22.35 7.76 -4.03
CA ASP A 137 22.95 8.24 -5.28
C ASP A 137 21.99 9.08 -6.13
N ALA A 138 20.86 9.54 -5.56
CA ALA A 138 19.87 10.30 -6.32
C ALA A 138 20.40 11.71 -6.62
N ALA A 139 20.68 12.00 -7.89
CA ALA A 139 20.93 13.36 -8.39
C ALA A 139 19.69 14.28 -8.24
N SER A 140 18.52 13.72 -7.98
CA SER A 140 17.25 14.40 -7.73
C SER A 140 16.82 14.23 -6.28
N ARG A 141 16.11 15.22 -5.74
CA ARG A 141 15.50 15.15 -4.38
C ARG A 141 14.29 14.21 -4.34
N GLU A 142 14.35 13.11 -5.07
CA GLU A 142 13.29 12.11 -5.10
C GLU A 142 13.57 11.02 -4.08
N GLY A 143 12.52 10.42 -3.54
CA GLY A 143 12.62 9.24 -2.69
C GLY A 143 13.09 8.02 -3.49
N ARG A 144 13.26 6.90 -2.81
CA ARG A 144 13.61 5.62 -3.44
C ARG A 144 12.43 5.07 -4.24
N PHE A 145 12.73 4.35 -5.32
CA PHE A 145 11.74 3.74 -6.21
C PHE A 145 11.81 2.21 -6.19
N ARG A 146 10.64 1.59 -6.26
CA ARG A 146 10.50 0.15 -6.51
C ARG A 146 10.86 -0.16 -7.97
N VAL A 147 11.16 -1.42 -8.28
CA VAL A 147 11.51 -1.87 -9.64
C VAL A 147 10.43 -1.49 -10.67
N ALA A 148 9.15 -1.63 -10.31
CA ALA A 148 8.04 -1.25 -11.18
C ALA A 148 8.03 0.26 -11.49
N GLU A 149 8.32 1.10 -10.52
CA GLU A 149 8.39 2.56 -10.67
C GLU A 149 9.60 2.96 -11.51
N GLN A 150 10.74 2.28 -11.33
CA GLN A 150 11.92 2.48 -12.17
C GLN A 150 11.64 2.10 -13.63
N ALA A 151 10.94 0.99 -13.88
CA ALA A 151 10.53 0.57 -15.22
C ALA A 151 9.57 1.57 -15.87
N GLN A 152 8.56 2.07 -15.13
CA GLN A 152 7.66 3.12 -15.61
C GLN A 152 8.42 4.39 -15.99
N ARG A 153 9.39 4.78 -15.17
CA ARG A 153 10.23 5.96 -15.43
C ARG A 153 11.09 5.80 -16.67
N ALA A 154 11.67 4.62 -16.89
CA ALA A 154 12.42 4.29 -18.10
C ALA A 154 11.56 4.35 -19.37
N MET A 155 10.26 4.13 -19.26
CA MET A 155 9.27 4.27 -20.35
C MET A 155 8.75 5.70 -20.53
N GLY A 156 9.28 6.69 -19.79
CA GLY A 156 8.83 8.08 -19.84
C GLY A 156 7.58 8.41 -19.04
N CYS A 157 7.07 7.46 -18.25
CA CYS A 157 5.98 7.70 -17.31
C CYS A 157 6.51 8.38 -16.04
N ARG A 158 5.70 9.24 -15.43
CA ARG A 158 6.00 9.78 -14.09
C ARG A 158 5.34 8.88 -13.05
N PRO A 159 6.08 8.03 -12.33
CA PRO A 159 5.50 7.31 -11.21
C PRO A 159 5.09 8.30 -10.12
N VAL A 160 3.98 8.02 -9.46
CA VAL A 160 3.60 8.75 -8.25
C VAL A 160 4.56 8.32 -7.15
N SER A 161 5.47 9.22 -6.76
CA SER A 161 6.34 8.98 -5.60
C SER A 161 5.51 9.11 -4.33
N ASN A 162 5.53 8.08 -3.52
CA ASN A 162 4.97 8.13 -2.17
C ASN A 162 5.79 9.03 -1.26
#